data_479b1041174d38908988241ee1fe4657
#
_entry.id   479b1041174d38908988241ee1fe4657
#
_cell.length_a   1.000
_cell.length_b   1.000
_cell.length_c   1.000
_cell.angle_alpha   90.00
_cell.angle_beta   90.00
_cell.angle_gamma   90.00
#
_symmetry.space_group_name_H-M   'P 1'
#
loop_
_entity.id
_entity.type
_entity.pdbx_description
1 polymer ?
#
loop_
_entity_poly.entity_id
_entity_poly.type
_entity_poly.pdbx_seq_one_letter_code
_entity_poly.pdbx_strand_id
1 'polypeptide(L)'
;INGELDYLTGGLQQLARDQKLMLQYELTEGDVINVLPGRDIRANHVLGFDGDGRPVAVSTEGTMAAPDYTAVGTGAVTRTTHDKFSETVSIKDFGASGDGFADDTPAIQQAIAASNAVFIPEGIYVISSPIRLTARQALFGAGQKSVIKCSADMFSAIEVVEDYITLRNFRIEGGKTGIHLYGLNRPCVQNSVSDIHLIAPQTGILLDGYNDTNYPCYWNNFTRVLIEQPSVNGVHLTRTGGGDTPNANKFHDVRVQSKSAPISGSGFYIEHGAFNNSLIDCEANVDGTAQACFRIGANSNKTLLINPYAESFNVVPNIRLESGSVETAVINLLSASDGAAIWDLSGGEYIAINAGFPTKNRLNKTSVTDLTATLMRYDTEFVDTPGLTEVDLSHTVHIVNAVNGAVEMRLPPAGTAPGVTVMIKKIDNAPNLVSITEAGQGPGPDRRTLELGGYNDYAVMISNGAEWFIVSSNRMAGNTRFFDGTGIFDIDMTVDVYLLSAFGGALTARLPPADAANAAGRQVTVKKTDSSANVITVSEQGGSGPDQYSQPLNSQYEAITVVSDGNNWFIVSRFEAG
;
A
#
# COMPACT_ATOMS: atom_id res chain seq x y z
N ILE A 1 10.24 -101.53 -2.08
CA ILE A 1 9.34 -100.93 -3.08
C ILE A 1 8.68 -99.65 -2.51
N ASN A 2 8.20 -99.67 -1.24
CA ASN A 2 7.52 -98.46 -0.70
C ASN A 2 8.48 -97.27 -0.50
N GLY A 3 9.73 -97.53 -0.09
CA GLY A 3 10.67 -96.47 0.11
C GLY A 3 11.16 -95.74 -1.19
N GLU A 4 11.22 -96.48 -2.30
CA GLU A 4 11.54 -95.94 -3.62
C GLU A 4 10.40 -95.11 -4.17
N LEU A 5 9.15 -95.53 -3.90
CA LEU A 5 7.96 -94.81 -4.34
C LEU A 5 7.83 -93.47 -3.60
N ASP A 6 8.12 -93.49 -2.30
CA ASP A 6 8.15 -92.24 -1.49
C ASP A 6 9.22 -91.29 -1.93
N TYR A 7 10.43 -91.78 -2.29
CA TYR A 7 11.51 -90.98 -2.82
C TYR A 7 11.15 -90.34 -4.17
N LEU A 8 10.55 -91.14 -5.08
CA LEU A 8 10.08 -90.65 -6.38
C LEU A 8 8.93 -89.63 -6.24
N THR A 9 7.99 -89.91 -5.28
CA THR A 9 6.89 -88.98 -5.02
C THR A 9 7.40 -87.64 -4.43
N GLY A 10 8.35 -87.71 -3.50
CA GLY A 10 9.02 -86.55 -2.93
C GLY A 10 9.77 -85.73 -4.00
N GLY A 11 10.48 -86.41 -4.91
CA GLY A 11 11.17 -85.78 -6.05
C GLY A 11 10.23 -85.09 -7.01
N LEU A 12 9.08 -85.74 -7.36
CA LEU A 12 8.05 -85.14 -8.20
C LEU A 12 7.37 -83.92 -7.57
N GLN A 13 7.15 -83.94 -6.26
CA GLN A 13 6.62 -82.80 -5.50
C GLN A 13 7.60 -81.63 -5.42
N GLN A 14 8.89 -81.92 -5.31
CA GLN A 14 9.94 -80.94 -5.34
C GLN A 14 10.04 -80.31 -6.73
N LEU A 15 10.04 -81.13 -7.79
CA LEU A 15 10.01 -80.68 -9.17
C LEU A 15 8.82 -79.77 -9.49
N ALA A 16 7.62 -80.17 -8.99
CA ALA A 16 6.41 -79.36 -9.16
C ALA A 16 6.45 -78.03 -8.37
N ARG A 17 7.12 -77.99 -7.22
CA ARG A 17 7.40 -76.74 -6.49
C ARG A 17 8.41 -75.85 -7.24
N ASP A 18 9.47 -76.44 -7.72
CA ASP A 18 10.52 -75.75 -8.43
C ASP A 18 10.00 -75.17 -9.77
N GLN A 19 9.10 -75.88 -10.46
CA GLN A 19 8.40 -75.36 -11.63
C GLN A 19 7.47 -74.17 -11.33
N LYS A 20 6.82 -74.17 -10.16
CA LYS A 20 5.98 -73.02 -9.75
C LYS A 20 6.79 -71.77 -9.41
N LEU A 21 8.09 -71.92 -9.12
CA LEU A 21 9.02 -70.81 -8.84
C LEU A 21 9.77 -70.34 -10.09
N MET A 22 9.59 -70.98 -11.25
CA MET A 22 10.18 -70.59 -12.52
C MET A 22 9.27 -69.60 -13.27
N LEU A 23 9.80 -68.66 -13.95
CA LEU A 23 9.10 -67.84 -14.96
C LEU A 23 8.53 -68.76 -16.04
N GLN A 24 7.18 -68.91 -16.09
CA GLN A 24 6.47 -69.71 -17.10
C GLN A 24 5.82 -68.78 -18.13
N TYR A 25 5.90 -69.14 -19.38
CA TYR A 25 5.05 -68.58 -20.45
C TYR A 25 4.39 -69.72 -21.23
N GLU A 26 3.30 -69.42 -21.92
CA GLU A 26 2.50 -70.41 -22.63
C GLU A 26 3.32 -71.12 -23.73
N LEU A 27 3.31 -72.44 -23.71
CA LEU A 27 3.97 -73.35 -24.68
C LEU A 27 3.39 -73.30 -26.11
N THR A 28 2.74 -72.24 -26.51
CA THR A 28 2.08 -72.12 -27.82
C THR A 28 2.92 -71.38 -28.84
N GLU A 29 4.03 -70.81 -28.49
CA GLU A 29 4.94 -70.20 -29.41
C GLU A 29 6.17 -71.09 -29.64
N GLY A 30 6.08 -71.96 -30.64
CA GLY A 30 7.10 -72.79 -31.28
C GLY A 30 8.49 -72.97 -30.63
N ASP A 31 8.87 -74.16 -30.49
CA ASP A 31 10.14 -74.90 -30.28
C ASP A 31 11.45 -74.22 -29.77
N VAL A 32 11.42 -73.05 -29.14
CA VAL A 32 12.63 -72.49 -28.57
C VAL A 32 12.47 -72.34 -27.03
N ILE A 33 13.17 -73.17 -26.30
CA ILE A 33 13.32 -73.03 -24.85
C ILE A 33 14.14 -71.79 -24.56
N ASN A 34 13.46 -70.70 -24.20
CA ASN A 34 14.14 -69.44 -23.80
C ASN A 34 14.67 -69.59 -22.35
N VAL A 35 15.93 -69.91 -22.24
CA VAL A 35 16.64 -70.06 -20.97
C VAL A 35 17.11 -68.68 -20.47
N LEU A 36 16.87 -68.40 -19.22
CA LEU A 36 17.46 -67.20 -18.60
C LEU A 36 18.98 -67.24 -18.73
N PRO A 37 19.65 -66.09 -19.03
CA PRO A 37 21.11 -66.03 -19.02
C PRO A 37 21.73 -66.55 -17.75
N GLY A 38 22.92 -67.13 -17.80
CA GLY A 38 23.61 -67.72 -16.65
C GLY A 38 23.77 -66.73 -15.47
N ARG A 39 23.92 -67.22 -14.25
CA ARG A 39 24.00 -66.40 -13.03
C ARG A 39 25.08 -65.33 -13.14
N ASP A 40 26.21 -65.65 -13.71
CA ASP A 40 27.35 -64.72 -13.79
C ASP A 40 27.06 -63.60 -14.82
N ILE A 41 26.25 -63.87 -15.81
CA ILE A 41 25.79 -62.88 -16.80
C ILE A 41 24.67 -61.99 -16.22
N ARG A 42 23.87 -62.53 -15.30
CA ARG A 42 22.78 -61.79 -14.68
C ARG A 42 23.20 -60.90 -13.53
N ALA A 43 24.38 -61.14 -12.95
CA ALA A 43 24.87 -60.32 -11.84
C ALA A 43 24.97 -58.84 -12.29
N ASN A 44 24.31 -57.97 -11.56
CA ASN A 44 24.22 -56.52 -11.83
C ASN A 44 23.56 -56.15 -13.19
N HIS A 45 22.69 -57.04 -13.70
CA HIS A 45 21.92 -56.79 -14.92
C HIS A 45 20.39 -56.90 -14.60
N VAL A 46 19.59 -56.20 -15.34
CA VAL A 46 18.13 -56.34 -15.33
C VAL A 46 17.72 -57.36 -16.39
N LEU A 47 16.61 -58.07 -16.15
CA LEU A 47 16.02 -58.94 -17.15
C LEU A 47 15.30 -58.09 -18.21
N GLY A 48 15.74 -58.16 -19.44
CA GLY A 48 15.11 -57.61 -20.63
C GLY A 48 14.68 -58.71 -21.56
N PHE A 49 14.08 -58.32 -22.69
CA PHE A 49 13.73 -59.23 -23.79
C PHE A 49 14.28 -58.64 -25.09
N ASP A 50 14.85 -59.45 -25.95
CA ASP A 50 15.32 -59.03 -27.28
C ASP A 50 14.13 -58.85 -28.28
N GLY A 51 14.46 -58.48 -29.53
CA GLY A 51 13.42 -58.28 -30.57
C GLY A 51 12.61 -59.53 -30.93
N ASP A 52 13.08 -60.71 -30.53
CA ASP A 52 12.40 -61.98 -30.72
C ASP A 52 11.68 -62.45 -29.42
N GLY A 53 11.63 -61.64 -28.39
CA GLY A 53 11.02 -61.94 -27.11
C GLY A 53 11.84 -62.87 -26.20
N ARG A 54 13.15 -63.09 -26.47
CA ARG A 54 14.00 -63.95 -25.65
C ARG A 54 14.55 -63.20 -24.45
N PRO A 55 14.60 -63.80 -23.25
CA PRO A 55 15.16 -63.16 -22.09
C PRO A 55 16.66 -62.90 -22.21
N VAL A 56 17.07 -61.65 -22.02
CA VAL A 56 18.44 -61.22 -22.07
C VAL A 56 18.84 -60.46 -20.81
N ALA A 57 20.09 -60.54 -20.41
CA ALA A 57 20.64 -59.71 -19.34
C ALA A 57 21.04 -58.36 -19.93
N VAL A 58 20.37 -57.31 -19.49
CA VAL A 58 20.66 -55.91 -19.90
C VAL A 58 21.51 -55.25 -18.84
N SER A 59 22.70 -54.80 -19.19
CA SER A 59 23.56 -54.08 -18.24
C SER A 59 22.90 -52.81 -17.73
N THR A 60 22.95 -52.63 -16.43
CA THR A 60 22.56 -51.36 -15.80
C THR A 60 23.64 -50.28 -15.87
N GLU A 61 24.87 -50.67 -16.25
CA GLU A 61 25.94 -49.71 -16.47
C GLU A 61 25.87 -49.12 -17.89
N GLY A 62 25.43 -47.89 -17.96
CA GLY A 62 25.54 -47.06 -19.17
C GLY A 62 24.40 -47.10 -20.18
N THR A 63 23.28 -47.77 -19.96
CA THR A 63 22.22 -47.91 -20.97
C THR A 63 20.77 -47.75 -20.49
N MET A 64 20.52 -47.22 -19.34
CA MET A 64 19.23 -46.60 -19.14
C MET A 64 19.30 -45.20 -19.79
N ALA A 65 19.07 -45.13 -21.09
CA ALA A 65 18.71 -43.86 -21.71
C ALA A 65 17.58 -43.29 -20.83
N ALA A 66 17.80 -42.09 -20.28
CA ALA A 66 16.75 -41.45 -19.53
C ALA A 66 15.46 -41.48 -20.36
N PRO A 67 14.34 -42.00 -19.86
CA PRO A 67 13.13 -42.17 -20.65
C PRO A 67 12.75 -40.84 -21.29
N ASP A 68 12.27 -40.92 -22.51
CA ASP A 68 11.83 -39.75 -23.24
C ASP A 68 10.57 -39.13 -22.56
N TYR A 69 10.53 -37.83 -22.58
CA TYR A 69 9.38 -37.04 -22.10
C TYR A 69 8.81 -36.24 -23.27
N THR A 70 7.51 -36.38 -23.48
CA THR A 70 6.77 -35.52 -24.41
C THR A 70 5.60 -34.87 -23.67
N ALA A 71 5.53 -33.55 -23.70
CA ALA A 71 4.43 -32.81 -23.10
C ALA A 71 3.10 -33.13 -23.84
N VAL A 72 1.97 -33.00 -23.13
CA VAL A 72 0.65 -33.17 -23.76
C VAL A 72 0.29 -31.89 -24.50
N GLY A 73 0.03 -31.98 -25.82
CA GLY A 73 -0.43 -30.87 -26.64
C GLY A 73 0.12 -30.87 -28.06
N THR A 74 -0.56 -30.15 -28.96
CA THR A 74 -0.12 -30.00 -30.36
C THR A 74 1.17 -29.20 -30.41
N GLY A 75 2.18 -29.72 -31.15
CA GLY A 75 3.49 -29.10 -31.28
C GLY A 75 4.50 -29.46 -30.17
N ALA A 76 4.13 -30.40 -29.26
CA ALA A 76 5.06 -30.91 -28.27
C ALA A 76 6.23 -31.65 -28.92
N VAL A 77 7.44 -31.39 -28.42
CA VAL A 77 8.67 -32.01 -28.86
C VAL A 77 9.14 -32.99 -27.80
N THR A 78 9.54 -34.18 -28.24
CA THR A 78 10.12 -35.19 -27.36
C THR A 78 11.54 -34.78 -26.95
N ARG A 79 11.85 -34.90 -25.67
CA ARG A 79 13.17 -34.67 -25.09
C ARG A 79 13.45 -35.66 -23.97
N THR A 80 14.67 -35.76 -23.51
CA THR A 80 14.99 -36.68 -22.41
C THR A 80 14.44 -36.16 -21.08
N THR A 81 14.09 -37.07 -20.19
CA THR A 81 13.71 -36.68 -18.80
C THR A 81 14.86 -35.98 -18.08
N HIS A 82 16.12 -36.31 -18.40
CA HIS A 82 17.28 -35.58 -17.86
C HIS A 82 17.25 -34.10 -18.26
N ASP A 83 17.05 -33.82 -19.54
CA ASP A 83 16.90 -32.45 -20.02
C ASP A 83 15.71 -31.72 -19.38
N LYS A 84 14.58 -32.43 -19.20
CA LYS A 84 13.41 -31.88 -18.52
C LYS A 84 13.68 -31.54 -17.04
N PHE A 85 14.32 -32.41 -16.29
CA PHE A 85 14.60 -32.20 -14.87
C PHE A 85 15.72 -31.19 -14.62
N SER A 86 16.65 -31.02 -15.55
CA SER A 86 17.73 -30.02 -15.44
C SER A 86 17.26 -28.56 -15.60
N GLU A 87 15.99 -28.31 -16.00
CA GLU A 87 15.42 -26.96 -16.05
C GLU A 87 15.31 -26.30 -14.65
N THR A 88 15.16 -27.09 -13.60
CA THR A 88 15.07 -26.63 -12.22
C THR A 88 15.86 -27.57 -11.33
N VAL A 89 16.87 -27.04 -10.67
CA VAL A 89 17.75 -27.80 -9.78
C VAL A 89 17.24 -27.67 -8.35
N SER A 90 17.17 -28.80 -7.64
CA SER A 90 16.89 -28.82 -6.21
C SER A 90 18.18 -28.74 -5.40
N ILE A 91 18.18 -28.04 -4.26
CA ILE A 91 19.31 -28.07 -3.33
C ILE A 91 19.60 -29.49 -2.82
N LYS A 92 18.59 -30.38 -2.80
CA LYS A 92 18.76 -31.80 -2.45
C LYS A 92 19.54 -32.58 -3.47
N ASP A 93 19.59 -32.15 -4.74
CA ASP A 93 20.41 -32.76 -5.78
C ASP A 93 21.91 -32.58 -5.51
N PHE A 94 22.26 -31.62 -4.65
CA PHE A 94 23.62 -31.34 -4.18
C PHE A 94 23.89 -31.80 -2.74
N GLY A 95 22.98 -32.61 -2.18
CA GLY A 95 23.16 -33.25 -0.88
C GLY A 95 22.62 -32.44 0.32
N ALA A 96 21.80 -31.40 0.10
CA ALA A 96 21.16 -30.74 1.22
C ALA A 96 20.22 -31.71 1.96
N SER A 97 20.39 -31.80 3.27
CA SER A 97 19.63 -32.70 4.14
C SER A 97 18.23 -32.16 4.45
N GLY A 98 18.17 -30.92 4.87
CA GLY A 98 16.92 -30.26 5.31
C GLY A 98 16.33 -30.88 6.57
N ASP A 99 17.18 -31.48 7.43
CA ASP A 99 16.80 -32.18 8.68
C ASP A 99 16.77 -31.26 9.92
N GLY A 100 17.20 -30.00 9.77
CA GLY A 100 17.27 -29.00 10.85
C GLY A 100 18.54 -29.07 11.70
N PHE A 101 19.52 -29.90 11.34
CA PHE A 101 20.74 -30.11 12.11
C PHE A 101 22.02 -30.01 11.27
N ALA A 102 22.04 -30.65 10.10
CA ALA A 102 23.19 -30.64 9.20
C ALA A 102 23.41 -29.25 8.59
N ASP A 103 24.67 -28.88 8.38
CA ASP A 103 25.03 -27.66 7.66
C ASP A 103 24.81 -27.86 6.15
N ASP A 104 23.75 -27.28 5.65
CA ASP A 104 23.35 -27.35 4.23
C ASP A 104 23.97 -26.23 3.37
N THR A 105 24.76 -25.33 3.96
CA THR A 105 25.37 -24.18 3.25
C THR A 105 26.12 -24.60 1.98
N PRO A 106 27.03 -25.61 2.03
CA PRO A 106 27.78 -26.00 0.84
C PRO A 106 26.90 -26.53 -0.27
N ALA A 107 25.89 -27.34 0.07
CA ALA A 107 24.96 -27.92 -0.89
C ALA A 107 24.11 -26.84 -1.59
N ILE A 108 23.61 -25.88 -0.82
CA ILE A 108 22.83 -24.75 -1.37
C ILE A 108 23.70 -23.89 -2.31
N GLN A 109 24.93 -23.55 -1.89
CA GLN A 109 25.83 -22.77 -2.74
C GLN A 109 26.25 -23.50 -4.02
N GLN A 110 26.45 -24.83 -3.96
CA GLN A 110 26.74 -25.64 -5.14
C GLN A 110 25.56 -25.67 -6.10
N ALA A 111 24.34 -25.80 -5.60
CA ALA A 111 23.13 -25.73 -6.43
C ALA A 111 23.01 -24.38 -7.13
N ILE A 112 23.24 -23.27 -6.41
CA ILE A 112 23.23 -21.89 -6.93
C ILE A 112 24.34 -21.69 -7.99
N ALA A 113 25.51 -22.26 -7.79
CA ALA A 113 26.61 -22.19 -8.75
C ALA A 113 26.31 -23.00 -10.04
N ALA A 114 25.53 -24.07 -9.90
CA ALA A 114 25.21 -24.98 -11.01
C ALA A 114 24.01 -24.52 -11.88
N SER A 115 23.08 -23.73 -11.33
CA SER A 115 21.84 -23.37 -12.03
C SER A 115 21.37 -21.96 -11.66
N ASN A 116 20.74 -21.32 -12.63
CA ASN A 116 20.05 -20.03 -12.40
C ASN A 116 18.65 -20.19 -11.78
N ALA A 117 18.10 -21.39 -11.69
CA ALA A 117 16.79 -21.67 -11.09
C ALA A 117 16.92 -22.78 -10.04
N VAL A 118 16.97 -22.39 -8.77
CA VAL A 118 17.21 -23.29 -7.64
C VAL A 118 15.97 -23.41 -6.77
N PHE A 119 15.52 -24.64 -6.57
CA PHE A 119 14.36 -24.97 -5.76
C PHE A 119 14.75 -25.44 -4.36
N ILE A 120 14.08 -24.90 -3.36
CA ILE A 120 14.16 -25.31 -1.96
C ILE A 120 12.94 -26.19 -1.64
N PRO A 121 13.07 -27.51 -1.57
CA PRO A 121 11.99 -28.38 -1.12
C PRO A 121 11.56 -28.14 0.34
N GLU A 122 10.46 -28.75 0.77
CA GLU A 122 10.11 -28.78 2.18
C GLU A 122 11.24 -29.39 3.03
N GLY A 123 11.58 -28.72 4.13
CA GLY A 123 12.67 -29.09 5.05
C GLY A 123 13.19 -27.88 5.83
N ILE A 124 14.03 -28.11 6.82
CA ILE A 124 14.72 -27.09 7.60
C ILE A 124 16.22 -27.18 7.26
N TYR A 125 16.70 -26.26 6.47
CA TYR A 125 18.07 -26.22 5.99
C TYR A 125 18.89 -25.25 6.84
N VAL A 126 19.76 -25.81 7.67
CA VAL A 126 20.64 -25.01 8.54
C VAL A 126 21.80 -24.48 7.73
N ILE A 127 22.09 -23.18 7.89
CA ILE A 127 23.22 -22.52 7.24
C ILE A 127 24.18 -21.93 8.28
N SER A 128 25.49 -22.03 8.02
CA SER A 128 26.58 -21.54 8.88
C SER A 128 27.26 -20.27 8.34
N SER A 129 26.93 -19.88 7.12
CA SER A 129 27.42 -18.67 6.45
C SER A 129 26.41 -18.19 5.40
N PRO A 130 26.55 -16.95 4.89
CA PRO A 130 25.59 -16.36 3.96
C PRO A 130 25.40 -17.19 2.69
N ILE A 131 24.18 -17.34 2.27
CA ILE A 131 23.84 -17.80 0.92
C ILE A 131 23.87 -16.60 -0.01
N ARG A 132 24.84 -16.57 -0.92
CA ARG A 132 25.06 -15.45 -1.83
C ARG A 132 24.53 -15.77 -3.22
N LEU A 133 23.69 -14.86 -3.75
CA LEU A 133 23.20 -14.92 -5.10
C LEU A 133 23.86 -13.82 -5.97
N THR A 134 24.16 -14.20 -7.19
CA THR A 134 24.70 -13.32 -8.23
C THR A 134 23.69 -13.10 -9.35
N ALA A 135 24.06 -12.38 -10.38
CA ALA A 135 23.13 -11.91 -11.41
C ALA A 135 22.20 -12.98 -12.01
N ARG A 136 20.94 -12.64 -12.12
CA ARG A 136 19.89 -13.40 -12.83
C ARG A 136 19.56 -14.77 -12.26
N GLN A 137 19.83 -14.97 -10.99
CA GLN A 137 19.50 -16.21 -10.28
C GLN A 137 18.14 -16.13 -9.60
N ALA A 138 17.46 -17.26 -9.55
CA ALA A 138 16.20 -17.43 -8.85
C ALA A 138 16.34 -18.51 -7.77
N LEU A 139 16.01 -18.16 -6.52
CA LEU A 139 15.91 -19.09 -5.40
C LEU A 139 14.46 -19.09 -4.91
N PHE A 140 13.80 -20.25 -4.95
CA PHE A 140 12.39 -20.33 -4.61
C PHE A 140 12.02 -21.62 -3.88
N GLY A 141 11.08 -21.52 -2.98
CA GLY A 141 10.64 -22.63 -2.13
C GLY A 141 9.25 -23.16 -2.45
N ALA A 142 8.87 -24.21 -1.74
CA ALA A 142 7.53 -24.82 -1.77
C ALA A 142 6.53 -24.10 -0.83
N GLY A 143 6.91 -23.01 -0.21
CA GLY A 143 6.10 -22.28 0.77
C GLY A 143 6.74 -22.24 2.15
N GLN A 144 5.94 -22.00 3.18
CA GLN A 144 6.39 -21.78 4.57
C GLN A 144 7.14 -22.98 5.20
N LYS A 145 7.06 -24.14 4.59
CA LYS A 145 7.78 -25.35 5.03
C LYS A 145 9.17 -25.50 4.41
N SER A 146 9.53 -24.67 3.44
CA SER A 146 10.89 -24.52 2.94
C SER A 146 11.61 -23.50 3.81
N VAL A 147 12.43 -23.94 4.75
CA VAL A 147 13.03 -23.11 5.79
C VAL A 147 14.54 -23.04 5.64
N ILE A 148 15.09 -21.84 5.50
CA ILE A 148 16.51 -21.57 5.68
C ILE A 148 16.69 -21.05 7.10
N LYS A 149 17.49 -21.73 7.91
CA LYS A 149 17.72 -21.40 9.32
C LYS A 149 19.18 -21.06 9.58
N CYS A 150 19.44 -19.85 10.08
CA CYS A 150 20.79 -19.47 10.48
C CYS A 150 21.22 -20.23 11.74
N SER A 151 22.44 -20.77 11.75
CA SER A 151 23.04 -21.40 12.94
C SER A 151 23.46 -20.37 14.00
N ALA A 152 23.62 -19.10 13.62
CA ALA A 152 24.00 -17.99 14.50
C ALA A 152 23.51 -16.65 13.93
N ASP A 153 23.32 -15.65 14.80
CA ASP A 153 22.89 -14.29 14.46
C ASP A 153 24.05 -13.34 14.13
N MET A 154 25.12 -13.85 13.51
CA MET A 154 26.33 -13.07 13.21
C MET A 154 26.50 -12.74 11.73
N PHE A 155 25.69 -13.31 10.85
CA PHE A 155 25.79 -13.14 9.41
C PHE A 155 24.40 -12.96 8.78
N SER A 156 24.36 -12.46 7.54
CA SER A 156 23.14 -12.36 6.76
C SER A 156 22.74 -13.72 6.19
N ALA A 157 21.47 -14.12 6.32
CA ALA A 157 21.04 -15.41 5.79
C ALA A 157 21.16 -15.45 4.26
N ILE A 158 20.65 -14.43 3.59
CA ILE A 158 20.71 -14.29 2.12
C ILE A 158 21.40 -12.97 1.78
N GLU A 159 22.38 -13.04 0.89
CA GLU A 159 23.01 -11.87 0.27
C GLU A 159 22.66 -11.79 -1.22
N VAL A 160 22.05 -10.70 -1.61
CA VAL A 160 21.70 -10.35 -2.98
C VAL A 160 22.67 -9.27 -3.43
N VAL A 161 23.63 -9.63 -4.28
CA VAL A 161 24.80 -8.77 -4.54
C VAL A 161 24.87 -8.22 -5.96
N GLU A 162 23.95 -8.62 -6.84
CA GLU A 162 23.88 -8.20 -8.23
C GLU A 162 22.43 -8.00 -8.71
N ASP A 163 22.22 -7.98 -10.02
CA ASP A 163 20.98 -7.59 -10.67
C ASP A 163 20.06 -8.78 -11.07
N TYR A 164 18.76 -8.50 -11.21
CA TYR A 164 17.74 -9.43 -11.73
C TYR A 164 17.59 -10.73 -10.93
N ILE A 165 17.86 -10.70 -9.64
CA ILE A 165 17.70 -11.86 -8.73
C ILE A 165 16.25 -11.96 -8.28
N THR A 166 15.74 -13.19 -8.19
CA THR A 166 14.40 -13.48 -7.68
C THR A 166 14.46 -14.37 -6.46
N LEU A 167 13.89 -13.91 -5.35
CA LEU A 167 13.66 -14.68 -4.13
C LEU A 167 12.16 -14.83 -3.90
N ARG A 168 11.66 -16.05 -3.73
CA ARG A 168 10.23 -16.23 -3.49
C ARG A 168 9.84 -17.51 -2.76
N ASN A 169 8.78 -17.39 -1.97
CA ASN A 169 7.99 -18.51 -1.47
C ASN A 169 8.75 -19.46 -0.53
N PHE A 170 9.50 -18.94 0.44
CA PHE A 170 10.15 -19.70 1.51
C PHE A 170 10.28 -18.88 2.80
N ARG A 171 10.75 -19.51 3.85
CA ARG A 171 10.94 -18.92 5.18
C ARG A 171 12.41 -18.83 5.53
N ILE A 172 12.78 -17.78 6.28
CA ILE A 172 14.12 -17.59 6.86
C ILE A 172 13.98 -17.42 8.37
N GLU A 173 14.80 -18.10 9.15
CA GLU A 173 14.81 -18.03 10.60
C GLU A 173 16.19 -17.58 11.13
N GLY A 174 16.19 -16.55 12.01
CA GLY A 174 17.38 -15.99 12.64
C GLY A 174 18.27 -15.16 11.70
N GLY A 175 19.50 -14.96 12.11
CA GLY A 175 20.53 -14.22 11.39
C GLY A 175 20.65 -12.75 11.79
N LYS A 176 21.84 -12.17 11.55
CA LYS A 176 22.06 -10.73 11.71
C LYS A 176 21.15 -9.94 10.77
N THR A 177 20.99 -10.43 9.54
CA THR A 177 20.08 -9.89 8.54
C THR A 177 19.40 -11.05 7.83
N GLY A 178 18.08 -10.98 7.66
CA GLY A 178 17.35 -11.98 6.88
C GLY A 178 17.75 -11.91 5.41
N ILE A 179 17.56 -10.74 4.77
CA ILE A 179 17.93 -10.50 3.37
C ILE A 179 18.72 -9.20 3.27
N HIS A 180 19.96 -9.28 2.80
CA HIS A 180 20.86 -8.14 2.62
C HIS A 180 21.11 -7.89 1.13
N LEU A 181 20.72 -6.72 0.64
CA LEU A 181 20.92 -6.27 -0.73
C LEU A 181 22.04 -5.22 -0.77
N TYR A 182 23.06 -5.45 -1.57
CA TYR A 182 24.14 -4.47 -1.81
C TYR A 182 24.89 -4.76 -3.11
N GLY A 183 25.40 -3.73 -3.77
CA GLY A 183 26.23 -3.90 -4.96
C GLY A 183 27.65 -4.35 -4.57
N LEU A 184 28.12 -5.48 -5.08
CA LEU A 184 29.46 -5.98 -4.83
C LEU A 184 30.38 -5.79 -6.04
N ASN A 185 30.06 -6.40 -7.17
CA ASN A 185 30.80 -6.30 -8.44
C ASN A 185 29.98 -5.62 -9.54
N ARG A 186 28.69 -5.46 -9.30
CA ARG A 186 27.69 -4.84 -10.18
C ARG A 186 26.66 -4.11 -9.35
N PRO A 187 25.86 -3.23 -9.97
CA PRO A 187 24.70 -2.67 -9.32
C PRO A 187 23.73 -3.75 -8.81
N CYS A 188 23.24 -3.60 -7.58
CA CYS A 188 22.21 -4.44 -7.00
C CYS A 188 20.82 -3.88 -7.34
N VAL A 189 20.33 -4.18 -8.55
CA VAL A 189 19.16 -3.51 -9.11
C VAL A 189 18.15 -4.49 -9.70
N GLN A 190 16.89 -4.05 -9.77
CA GLN A 190 15.80 -4.81 -10.40
C GLN A 190 15.59 -6.22 -9.81
N ASN A 191 15.96 -6.40 -8.56
CA ASN A 191 15.71 -7.64 -7.83
C ASN A 191 14.27 -7.71 -7.35
N SER A 192 13.73 -8.93 -7.26
CA SER A 192 12.37 -9.20 -6.81
C SER A 192 12.39 -10.15 -5.61
N VAL A 193 11.78 -9.71 -4.51
CA VAL A 193 11.59 -10.50 -3.29
C VAL A 193 10.10 -10.59 -3.00
N SER A 194 9.54 -11.80 -3.00
CA SER A 194 8.10 -11.97 -2.79
C SER A 194 7.75 -13.22 -1.98
N ASP A 195 6.65 -13.13 -1.23
CA ASP A 195 6.09 -14.25 -0.49
C ASP A 195 7.11 -14.89 0.47
N ILE A 196 7.91 -14.06 1.12
CA ILE A 196 8.95 -14.47 2.09
C ILE A 196 8.47 -14.20 3.50
N HIS A 197 8.78 -15.13 4.40
CA HIS A 197 8.55 -14.96 5.83
C HIS A 197 9.89 -14.98 6.58
N LEU A 198 10.21 -13.89 7.26
CA LEU A 198 11.42 -13.74 8.08
C LEU A 198 11.04 -13.82 9.55
N ILE A 199 11.65 -14.72 10.31
CA ILE A 199 11.37 -14.92 11.74
C ILE A 199 12.61 -14.64 12.57
N ALA A 200 12.48 -13.74 13.54
CA ALA A 200 13.49 -13.40 14.53
C ALA A 200 14.88 -13.04 13.98
N PRO A 201 15.04 -12.32 12.87
CA PRO A 201 16.33 -11.74 12.50
C PRO A 201 16.67 -10.55 13.41
N GLN A 202 17.94 -10.10 13.45
CA GLN A 202 18.19 -8.78 14.03
C GLN A 202 17.63 -7.68 13.14
N THR A 203 17.94 -7.69 11.83
CA THR A 203 17.30 -6.85 10.82
C THR A 203 16.65 -7.75 9.76
N GLY A 204 15.39 -7.51 9.44
CA GLY A 204 14.67 -8.33 8.46
C GLY A 204 15.24 -8.15 7.05
N ILE A 205 15.10 -6.96 6.48
CA ILE A 205 15.61 -6.59 5.16
C ILE A 205 16.54 -5.40 5.29
N LEU A 206 17.74 -5.51 4.74
CA LEU A 206 18.73 -4.44 4.68
C LEU A 206 19.06 -4.12 3.23
N LEU A 207 18.85 -2.87 2.81
CA LEU A 207 19.38 -2.32 1.57
C LEU A 207 20.52 -1.38 1.93
N ASP A 208 21.70 -1.66 1.38
CA ASP A 208 22.93 -0.99 1.82
C ASP A 208 23.73 -0.43 0.64
N GLY A 209 24.06 0.84 0.71
CA GLY A 209 25.08 1.46 -0.12
C GLY A 209 26.48 1.05 0.35
N TYR A 210 26.78 -0.23 0.29
CA TYR A 210 27.96 -0.83 0.90
C TYR A 210 29.27 -0.52 0.15
N ASN A 211 29.23 -0.58 -1.18
CA ASN A 211 30.44 -0.43 -1.99
C ASN A 211 30.64 1.03 -2.44
N ASP A 212 30.79 1.32 -3.69
CA ASP A 212 30.97 2.66 -4.22
C ASP A 212 29.78 3.16 -5.07
N THR A 213 29.86 4.37 -5.60
CA THR A 213 28.77 4.95 -6.41
C THR A 213 28.48 4.21 -7.71
N ASN A 214 29.39 3.34 -8.18
CA ASN A 214 29.18 2.54 -9.40
C ASN A 214 28.33 1.28 -9.15
N TYR A 215 28.11 0.92 -7.89
CA TYR A 215 27.36 -0.26 -7.51
C TYR A 215 26.17 0.07 -6.63
N PRO A 216 25.20 0.85 -7.14
CA PRO A 216 24.04 1.29 -6.38
C PRO A 216 23.08 0.14 -6.05
N CYS A 217 22.18 0.40 -5.08
CA CYS A 217 21.11 -0.50 -4.69
C CYS A 217 19.77 0.19 -4.94
N TYR A 218 19.18 0.01 -6.14
CA TYR A 218 17.92 0.67 -6.51
C TYR A 218 17.04 -0.16 -7.44
N TRP A 219 15.77 0.29 -7.61
CA TRP A 219 14.73 -0.36 -8.41
C TRP A 219 14.38 -1.78 -7.96
N ASN A 220 14.67 -2.13 -6.70
CA ASN A 220 14.30 -3.42 -6.14
C ASN A 220 12.85 -3.42 -5.69
N ASN A 221 12.17 -4.57 -5.82
CA ASN A 221 10.77 -4.72 -5.47
C ASN A 221 10.60 -5.79 -4.40
N PHE A 222 9.87 -5.44 -3.34
CA PHE A 222 9.50 -6.33 -2.23
C PHE A 222 7.98 -6.41 -2.17
N THR A 223 7.43 -7.62 -2.19
CA THR A 223 5.97 -7.80 -2.23
C THR A 223 5.55 -8.96 -1.33
N ARG A 224 4.58 -8.72 -0.44
CA ARG A 224 4.05 -9.73 0.49
C ARG A 224 5.16 -10.40 1.30
N VAL A 225 5.94 -9.58 2.00
CA VAL A 225 6.98 -10.05 2.94
C VAL A 225 6.49 -9.82 4.36
N LEU A 226 6.52 -10.89 5.15
CA LEU A 226 6.24 -10.81 6.58
C LEU A 226 7.56 -10.90 7.37
N ILE A 227 7.78 -9.97 8.28
CA ILE A 227 8.95 -9.91 9.16
C ILE A 227 8.45 -9.97 10.59
N GLU A 228 8.67 -11.08 11.25
CA GLU A 228 8.25 -11.29 12.64
C GLU A 228 9.43 -11.19 13.61
N GLN A 229 9.21 -10.46 14.70
CA GLN A 229 10.13 -10.34 15.84
C GLN A 229 11.57 -9.92 15.47
N PRO A 230 11.78 -8.92 14.60
CA PRO A 230 13.13 -8.38 14.40
C PRO A 230 13.59 -7.69 15.69
N SER A 231 14.85 -7.87 16.09
CA SER A 231 15.36 -7.27 17.33
C SER A 231 15.96 -5.87 17.15
N VAL A 232 16.29 -5.48 15.91
CA VAL A 232 16.87 -4.16 15.59
C VAL A 232 15.94 -3.39 14.67
N ASN A 233 15.80 -3.77 13.39
CA ASN A 233 14.88 -3.14 12.44
C ASN A 233 14.12 -4.19 11.62
N GLY A 234 12.89 -3.88 11.25
CA GLY A 234 12.18 -4.68 10.26
C GLY A 234 12.78 -4.52 8.87
N VAL A 235 12.71 -3.32 8.32
CA VAL A 235 13.33 -2.92 7.04
C VAL A 235 14.27 -1.75 7.29
N HIS A 236 15.48 -1.82 6.74
CA HIS A 236 16.49 -0.77 6.89
C HIS A 236 17.13 -0.43 5.55
N LEU A 237 17.03 0.84 5.16
CA LEU A 237 17.72 1.41 3.99
C LEU A 237 18.80 2.36 4.51
N THR A 238 20.06 2.05 4.22
CA THR A 238 21.21 2.78 4.77
C THR A 238 22.40 2.81 3.81
N ARG A 239 23.47 3.45 4.25
CA ARG A 239 24.76 3.45 3.58
C ARG A 239 25.88 3.25 4.60
N THR A 240 26.29 1.99 4.80
CA THR A 240 27.38 1.65 5.74
C THR A 240 28.78 1.82 5.15
N GLY A 241 28.91 1.84 3.81
CA GLY A 241 30.17 2.05 3.10
C GLY A 241 30.23 3.38 2.36
N GLY A 242 31.11 3.46 1.37
CA GLY A 242 31.26 4.62 0.48
C GLY A 242 30.29 4.65 -0.71
N GLY A 243 29.39 3.69 -0.79
CA GLY A 243 28.49 3.51 -1.89
C GLY A 243 27.38 4.55 -1.98
N ASP A 244 26.62 4.49 -3.06
CA ASP A 244 25.44 5.32 -3.27
C ASP A 244 24.29 4.87 -2.38
N THR A 245 23.40 5.79 -2.05
CA THR A 245 22.27 5.49 -1.17
C THR A 245 21.20 4.67 -1.89
N PRO A 246 20.49 3.76 -1.19
CA PRO A 246 19.37 3.05 -1.77
C PRO A 246 18.30 4.02 -2.27
N ASN A 247 17.88 3.88 -3.53
CA ASN A 247 16.86 4.76 -4.10
C ASN A 247 15.87 4.03 -5.01
N ALA A 248 14.70 4.63 -5.19
CA ALA A 248 13.65 4.13 -6.08
C ALA A 248 13.24 2.66 -5.84
N ASN A 249 13.45 2.15 -4.62
CA ASN A 249 13.00 0.81 -4.22
C ASN A 249 11.52 0.86 -3.84
N LYS A 250 10.82 -0.24 -4.05
CA LYS A 250 9.39 -0.36 -3.81
C LYS A 250 9.10 -1.49 -2.82
N PHE A 251 8.35 -1.17 -1.80
CA PHE A 251 7.83 -2.11 -0.81
C PHE A 251 6.30 -2.10 -0.90
N HIS A 252 5.70 -3.23 -1.19
CA HIS A 252 4.26 -3.37 -1.31
C HIS A 252 3.77 -4.55 -0.47
N ASP A 253 2.83 -4.30 0.46
CA ASP A 253 2.34 -5.29 1.43
C ASP A 253 3.49 -5.96 2.20
N VAL A 254 4.43 -5.14 2.69
CA VAL A 254 5.50 -5.60 3.60
C VAL A 254 5.08 -5.30 5.02
N ARG A 255 5.10 -6.33 5.87
CA ARG A 255 4.61 -6.26 7.24
C ARG A 255 5.70 -6.57 8.23
N VAL A 256 5.83 -5.72 9.25
CA VAL A 256 6.74 -5.90 10.38
C VAL A 256 5.92 -6.08 11.64
N GLN A 257 6.08 -7.22 12.31
CA GLN A 257 5.34 -7.56 13.53
C GLN A 257 6.30 -7.87 14.68
N SER A 258 6.39 -6.98 15.63
CA SER A 258 7.26 -7.08 16.81
C SER A 258 6.52 -6.78 18.13
N LYS A 259 5.19 -7.02 18.16
CA LYS A 259 4.33 -6.69 19.30
C LYS A 259 4.72 -7.40 20.60
N SER A 260 5.27 -8.59 20.51
CA SER A 260 5.59 -9.46 21.65
C SER A 260 7.08 -9.61 21.90
N ALA A 261 7.93 -8.93 21.16
CA ALA A 261 9.39 -8.97 21.31
C ALA A 261 9.99 -7.56 21.17
N PRO A 262 10.95 -7.18 22.04
CA PRO A 262 11.59 -5.88 21.97
C PRO A 262 12.28 -5.63 20.63
N ILE A 263 12.11 -4.43 20.09
CA ILE A 263 12.78 -3.95 18.88
C ILE A 263 13.52 -2.65 19.22
N SER A 264 14.84 -2.63 19.13
CA SER A 264 15.65 -1.47 19.53
C SER A 264 15.67 -0.33 18.52
N GLY A 265 15.29 -0.59 17.29
CA GLY A 265 15.21 0.36 16.19
C GLY A 265 13.76 0.64 15.78
N SER A 266 13.41 0.41 14.53
CA SER A 266 12.11 0.77 13.96
C SER A 266 11.54 -0.34 13.08
N GLY A 267 10.22 -0.30 12.86
CA GLY A 267 9.58 -1.17 11.86
C GLY A 267 10.22 -0.96 10.49
N PHE A 268 10.20 0.27 10.01
CA PHE A 268 10.89 0.70 8.79
C PHE A 268 11.83 1.85 9.13
N TYR A 269 13.08 1.76 8.71
CA TYR A 269 14.06 2.81 8.89
C TYR A 269 14.74 3.16 7.56
N ILE A 270 14.62 4.40 7.12
CA ILE A 270 15.18 4.92 5.87
C ILE A 270 16.08 6.09 6.23
N GLU A 271 17.38 6.01 5.94
CA GLU A 271 18.36 7.00 6.39
C GLU A 271 19.48 7.26 5.38
N HIS A 272 20.44 8.11 5.78
CA HIS A 272 21.67 8.42 5.05
C HIS A 272 21.48 8.90 3.61
N GLY A 273 20.43 9.70 3.38
CA GLY A 273 20.16 10.27 2.06
C GLY A 273 19.45 9.31 1.09
N ALA A 274 18.94 8.17 1.57
CA ALA A 274 18.10 7.32 0.75
C ALA A 274 16.90 8.10 0.20
N PHE A 275 16.61 8.00 -1.10
CA PHE A 275 15.60 8.85 -1.72
C PHE A 275 14.69 8.13 -2.71
N ASN A 276 13.53 8.72 -2.95
CA ASN A 276 12.54 8.24 -3.92
C ASN A 276 12.08 6.79 -3.67
N ASN A 277 12.15 6.32 -2.42
CA ASN A 277 11.66 4.99 -2.03
C ASN A 277 10.16 5.05 -1.73
N SER A 278 9.43 3.99 -2.07
CA SER A 278 7.98 3.92 -1.90
C SER A 278 7.58 2.74 -1.03
N LEU A 279 6.76 3.01 -0.01
CA LEU A 279 6.14 2.03 0.87
C LEU A 279 4.63 2.10 0.65
N ILE A 280 4.04 1.06 0.09
CA ILE A 280 2.63 1.00 -0.29
C ILE A 280 1.97 -0.15 0.45
N ASP A 281 0.87 0.13 1.17
CA ASP A 281 0.14 -0.86 1.97
C ASP A 281 1.04 -1.60 2.97
N CYS A 282 2.10 -0.93 3.47
CA CYS A 282 3.04 -1.51 4.43
C CYS A 282 2.53 -1.36 5.86
N GLU A 283 2.81 -2.36 6.69
CA GLU A 283 2.39 -2.41 8.08
C GLU A 283 3.59 -2.48 9.03
N ALA A 284 3.56 -1.70 10.10
CA ALA A 284 4.47 -1.82 11.23
C ALA A 284 3.70 -1.91 12.54
N ASN A 285 3.76 -3.07 13.16
CA ASN A 285 3.23 -3.34 14.50
C ASN A 285 4.42 -3.58 15.44
N VAL A 286 4.73 -2.60 16.29
CA VAL A 286 5.93 -2.59 17.12
C VAL A 286 5.60 -2.40 18.60
N ASP A 287 6.46 -2.88 19.46
CA ASP A 287 6.33 -2.74 20.91
C ASP A 287 6.78 -1.35 21.41
N GLY A 288 6.63 -1.10 22.72
CA GLY A 288 6.96 0.18 23.34
C GLY A 288 8.45 0.51 23.41
N THR A 289 9.35 -0.36 22.96
CA THR A 289 10.80 -0.12 22.92
C THR A 289 11.27 0.42 21.57
N ALA A 290 10.43 0.34 20.55
CA ALA A 290 10.73 0.86 19.22
C ALA A 290 10.95 2.38 19.21
N GLN A 291 11.72 2.86 18.23
CA GLN A 291 11.90 4.29 18.02
C GLN A 291 10.79 4.90 17.16
N ALA A 292 10.20 4.14 16.25
CA ALA A 292 9.02 4.48 15.45
C ALA A 292 8.50 3.24 14.71
N CYS A 293 7.24 3.29 14.23
CA CYS A 293 6.78 2.35 13.20
C CYS A 293 7.49 2.61 11.88
N PHE A 294 7.47 3.86 11.41
CA PHE A 294 8.17 4.33 10.21
C PHE A 294 9.09 5.50 10.58
N ARG A 295 10.39 5.31 10.40
CA ARG A 295 11.41 6.31 10.71
C ARG A 295 12.09 6.77 9.44
N ILE A 296 11.97 8.05 9.13
CA ILE A 296 12.63 8.69 8.00
C ILE A 296 13.79 9.50 8.56
N GLY A 297 14.99 8.97 8.40
CA GLY A 297 16.21 9.45 9.02
C GLY A 297 16.84 10.62 8.28
N ALA A 298 17.96 11.06 8.81
CA ALA A 298 18.66 12.26 8.35
C ALA A 298 19.00 12.23 6.85
N ASN A 299 18.76 13.35 6.20
CA ASN A 299 19.03 13.62 4.78
C ASN A 299 18.28 12.72 3.78
N SER A 300 17.33 11.91 4.23
CA SER A 300 16.47 11.16 3.33
C SER A 300 15.45 12.08 2.68
N ASN A 301 15.15 11.86 1.40
CA ASN A 301 14.18 12.70 0.70
C ASN A 301 13.27 11.92 -0.26
N LYS A 302 12.16 12.53 -0.63
CA LYS A 302 11.17 11.99 -1.57
C LYS A 302 10.70 10.57 -1.19
N THR A 303 10.61 10.28 0.11
CA THR A 303 10.04 9.03 0.60
C THR A 303 8.52 9.09 0.50
N LEU A 304 7.91 8.09 -0.14
CA LEU A 304 6.48 8.00 -0.33
C LEU A 304 5.88 6.87 0.52
N LEU A 305 4.97 7.21 1.42
CA LEU A 305 4.18 6.26 2.18
C LEU A 305 2.72 6.36 1.75
N ILE A 306 2.16 5.28 1.21
CA ILE A 306 0.74 5.19 0.80
C ILE A 306 0.08 4.09 1.63
N ASN A 307 -1.03 4.43 2.30
CA ASN A 307 -1.77 3.55 3.22
C ASN A 307 -0.85 2.88 4.27
N PRO A 308 0.13 3.57 4.87
CA PRO A 308 0.92 2.94 5.92
C PRO A 308 0.01 2.61 7.11
N TYR A 309 0.05 1.36 7.59
CA TYR A 309 -0.62 0.97 8.82
C TYR A 309 0.39 0.92 9.96
N ALA A 310 0.14 1.67 11.01
CA ALA A 310 1.00 1.76 12.18
C ALA A 310 0.25 1.34 13.44
N GLU A 311 0.80 0.38 14.17
CA GLU A 311 0.33 -0.02 15.49
C GLU A 311 1.51 -0.01 16.45
N SER A 312 1.47 0.88 17.44
CA SER A 312 2.52 0.99 18.44
C SER A 312 1.91 1.14 19.83
N PHE A 313 2.72 0.87 20.85
CA PHE A 313 2.32 1.02 22.25
C PHE A 313 3.02 2.23 22.87
N ASN A 314 2.34 2.81 23.87
CA ASN A 314 2.82 3.94 24.65
C ASN A 314 3.08 5.19 23.80
N VAL A 315 4.28 5.74 23.90
CA VAL A 315 4.68 7.01 23.29
C VAL A 315 5.42 6.85 21.96
N VAL A 316 5.49 5.62 21.42
CA VAL A 316 6.21 5.35 20.16
C VAL A 316 5.48 6.04 19.00
N PRO A 317 6.12 6.92 18.23
CA PRO A 317 5.48 7.60 17.11
C PRO A 317 5.21 6.63 15.96
N ASN A 318 4.08 6.83 15.28
CA ASN A 318 3.78 6.06 14.08
C ASN A 318 4.76 6.39 12.96
N ILE A 319 4.97 7.69 12.71
CA ILE A 319 5.96 8.20 11.76
C ILE A 319 6.87 9.16 12.51
N ARG A 320 8.18 9.00 12.33
CA ARG A 320 9.19 9.91 12.87
C ARG A 320 10.05 10.45 11.73
N LEU A 321 10.03 11.76 11.55
CA LEU A 321 10.85 12.47 10.59
C LEU A 321 12.05 13.10 11.33
N GLU A 322 13.27 12.76 10.94
CA GLU A 322 14.48 13.23 11.60
C GLU A 322 15.10 14.43 10.89
N SER A 323 15.99 15.13 11.58
CA SER A 323 16.64 16.33 11.07
C SER A 323 17.23 16.13 9.67
N GLY A 324 16.89 17.04 8.75
CA GLY A 324 17.34 17.01 7.35
C GLY A 324 16.58 16.04 6.44
N SER A 325 15.56 15.31 6.94
CA SER A 325 14.64 14.62 6.04
C SER A 325 13.72 15.65 5.35
N VAL A 326 13.50 15.49 4.04
CA VAL A 326 12.73 16.45 3.24
C VAL A 326 11.84 15.76 2.22
N GLU A 327 10.81 16.44 1.75
CA GLU A 327 9.90 15.98 0.69
C GLU A 327 9.28 14.59 0.94
N THR A 328 9.08 14.22 2.19
CA THR A 328 8.36 12.97 2.54
C THR A 328 6.88 13.16 2.29
N ALA A 329 6.25 12.21 1.60
CA ALA A 329 4.80 12.21 1.42
C ALA A 329 4.15 11.05 2.18
N VAL A 330 3.15 11.36 2.99
CA VAL A 330 2.34 10.39 3.75
C VAL A 330 0.89 10.51 3.28
N ILE A 331 0.36 9.45 2.70
CA ILE A 331 -1.00 9.43 2.17
C ILE A 331 -1.78 8.35 2.89
N ASN A 332 -2.90 8.73 3.50
CA ASN A 332 -3.85 7.84 4.15
C ASN A 332 -3.21 6.99 5.28
N LEU A 333 -2.56 7.64 6.26
CA LEU A 333 -2.02 6.95 7.44
C LEU A 333 -3.15 6.29 8.24
N LEU A 334 -3.08 4.99 8.40
CA LEU A 334 -3.96 4.20 9.27
C LEU A 334 -3.21 3.90 10.57
N SER A 335 -3.80 4.21 11.70
CA SER A 335 -3.16 4.04 13.01
C SER A 335 -4.12 3.44 14.03
N ALA A 336 -3.61 2.46 14.77
CA ALA A 336 -4.29 1.86 15.93
C ALA A 336 -3.52 2.12 17.26
N SER A 337 -2.66 3.15 17.29
CA SER A 337 -1.76 3.41 18.42
C SER A 337 -2.10 4.67 19.22
N ASP A 338 -1.63 4.74 20.45
CA ASP A 338 -1.74 5.91 21.32
C ASP A 338 -0.58 6.92 21.12
N GLY A 339 0.41 6.61 20.30
CA GLY A 339 1.57 7.44 20.01
C GLY A 339 1.25 8.63 19.09
N ALA A 340 2.22 9.53 18.91
CA ALA A 340 2.11 10.63 17.95
C ALA A 340 1.95 10.08 16.53
N ALA A 341 0.97 10.60 15.77
CA ALA A 341 0.78 10.19 14.38
C ALA A 341 2.02 10.49 13.54
N ILE A 342 2.53 11.71 13.64
CA ILE A 342 3.79 12.14 13.01
C ILE A 342 4.58 12.93 14.06
N TRP A 343 5.81 12.51 14.32
CA TRP A 343 6.78 13.24 15.14
C TRP A 343 7.81 13.87 14.21
N ASP A 344 7.65 15.14 13.95
CA ASP A 344 8.50 15.88 13.05
C ASP A 344 9.65 16.58 13.79
N LEU A 345 10.87 16.16 13.50
CA LEU A 345 12.12 16.78 13.93
C LEU A 345 12.94 17.25 12.72
N SER A 346 12.38 17.17 11.50
CA SER A 346 13.13 17.37 10.27
C SER A 346 13.59 18.81 10.08
N GLY A 347 12.78 19.77 10.52
CA GLY A 347 12.94 21.17 10.13
C GLY A 347 12.70 21.39 8.62
N GLY A 348 12.27 20.37 7.88
CA GLY A 348 12.00 20.41 6.46
C GLY A 348 10.50 20.35 6.14
N GLU A 349 10.19 20.30 4.86
CA GLU A 349 8.81 20.17 4.37
C GLU A 349 8.44 18.70 4.18
N TYR A 350 7.23 18.35 4.57
CA TYR A 350 6.62 17.08 4.24
C TYR A 350 5.14 17.26 3.89
N ILE A 351 4.58 16.28 3.20
CA ILE A 351 3.18 16.28 2.76
C ILE A 351 2.43 15.18 3.51
N ALA A 352 1.32 15.51 4.16
CA ALA A 352 0.42 14.52 4.73
C ALA A 352 -0.99 14.71 4.15
N ILE A 353 -1.54 13.65 3.54
CA ILE A 353 -2.89 13.64 2.98
C ILE A 353 -3.69 12.57 3.70
N ASN A 354 -4.88 12.94 4.22
CA ASN A 354 -5.79 12.02 4.89
C ASN A 354 -5.04 11.14 5.92
N ALA A 355 -4.14 11.76 6.68
CA ALA A 355 -3.51 11.13 7.82
C ALA A 355 -4.56 11.06 8.93
N GLY A 356 -5.49 10.07 8.85
CA GLY A 356 -6.61 9.89 9.76
C GLY A 356 -6.13 9.93 11.21
N PHE A 357 -6.42 11.02 11.91
CA PHE A 357 -6.07 11.16 13.31
C PHE A 357 -7.16 10.47 14.14
N PRO A 358 -6.87 9.36 14.80
CA PRO A 358 -7.71 8.92 15.91
C PRO A 358 -7.77 10.06 16.92
N THR A 359 -8.89 10.24 17.57
CA THR A 359 -9.26 11.35 18.46
C THR A 359 -8.28 11.65 19.61
N LYS A 360 -7.18 10.90 19.73
CA LYS A 360 -6.15 11.05 20.77
C LYS A 360 -4.77 11.44 20.26
N ASN A 361 -4.51 11.42 18.95
CA ASN A 361 -3.16 11.69 18.45
C ASN A 361 -2.88 13.18 18.33
N ARG A 362 -1.96 13.66 19.13
CA ARG A 362 -1.40 14.99 19.03
C ARG A 362 -0.28 14.99 18.00
N LEU A 363 -0.36 15.90 17.05
CA LEU A 363 0.81 16.33 16.30
C LEU A 363 1.77 16.99 17.29
N ASN A 364 2.90 16.37 17.56
CA ASN A 364 3.97 17.01 18.30
C ASN A 364 4.89 17.67 17.28
N LYS A 365 4.76 19.02 17.09
CA LYS A 365 4.96 19.64 15.85
C LYS A 365 5.76 20.93 15.83
N THR A 366 6.48 21.20 14.72
CA THR A 366 6.84 22.55 14.30
C THR A 366 6.36 22.94 12.90
N SER A 367 6.02 22.05 11.95
CA SER A 367 5.36 22.40 10.68
C SER A 367 4.71 21.20 9.98
N VAL A 368 3.39 21.19 9.84
CA VAL A 368 2.63 20.18 9.11
C VAL A 368 1.93 20.83 7.91
N THR A 369 2.21 20.34 6.73
CA THR A 369 1.41 20.67 5.55
C THR A 369 0.42 19.52 5.32
N ASP A 370 -0.85 19.70 5.69
CA ASP A 370 -1.93 18.77 5.39
C ASP A 370 -2.60 19.17 4.08
N LEU A 371 -2.50 18.32 3.07
CA LEU A 371 -3.09 18.55 1.74
C LEU A 371 -4.57 18.18 1.61
N THR A 372 -5.23 17.69 2.67
CA THR A 372 -6.71 17.73 2.67
C THR A 372 -7.24 19.17 2.65
N ALA A 373 -6.36 20.13 2.83
CA ALA A 373 -6.61 21.55 2.69
C ALA A 373 -5.43 22.23 1.97
N THR A 374 -5.19 21.90 0.70
CA THR A 374 -4.23 22.58 -0.18
C THR A 374 -2.78 22.69 0.35
N LEU A 375 -1.77 22.43 -0.48
CA LEU A 375 -0.35 22.70 -0.32
C LEU A 375 -0.06 23.98 0.52
N MET A 376 -0.01 23.90 1.84
CA MET A 376 0.20 25.05 2.67
C MET A 376 1.07 24.78 3.89
N ARG A 377 2.06 25.61 4.09
CA ARG A 377 2.62 25.89 5.41
C ARG A 377 1.50 26.42 6.31
N TYR A 378 1.19 25.75 7.41
CA TYR A 378 0.28 26.28 8.40
C TYR A 378 1.09 26.97 9.53
N ASP A 379 1.48 28.21 9.31
CA ASP A 379 1.65 29.07 10.45
C ASP A 379 0.26 29.40 10.99
N THR A 380 0.00 29.02 12.25
CA THR A 380 -1.32 29.14 12.85
C THR A 380 -1.35 30.27 13.86
N GLU A 381 -2.20 31.24 13.62
CA GLU A 381 -2.54 32.27 14.60
C GLU A 381 -3.75 31.86 15.41
N PHE A 382 -3.73 32.12 16.71
CA PHE A 382 -4.89 31.97 17.58
C PHE A 382 -5.46 33.34 17.95
N VAL A 383 -6.74 33.56 17.63
CA VAL A 383 -7.47 34.81 17.87
C VAL A 383 -8.57 34.57 18.88
N ASP A 384 -8.52 35.23 20.04
CA ASP A 384 -9.52 35.14 21.13
C ASP A 384 -10.04 36.51 21.61
N THR A 385 -9.62 37.58 20.94
CA THR A 385 -9.98 38.95 21.28
C THR A 385 -11.21 39.39 20.47
N PRO A 386 -12.32 39.80 21.10
CA PRO A 386 -13.47 40.33 20.40
C PRO A 386 -13.16 41.62 19.64
N GLY A 387 -13.87 41.83 18.54
CA GLY A 387 -13.74 43.01 17.69
C GLY A 387 -12.99 42.73 16.39
N LEU A 388 -12.37 43.77 15.84
CA LEU A 388 -11.68 43.70 14.57
C LEU A 388 -10.25 43.13 14.73
N THR A 389 -9.93 42.11 13.96
CA THR A 389 -8.59 41.56 13.78
C THR A 389 -8.23 41.62 12.31
N GLU A 390 -7.12 42.31 11.98
CA GLU A 390 -6.54 42.27 10.64
C GLU A 390 -5.86 40.93 10.41
N VAL A 391 -6.17 40.25 9.32
CA VAL A 391 -5.59 38.94 8.98
C VAL A 391 -4.13 39.12 8.60
N ASP A 392 -3.23 38.54 9.40
CA ASP A 392 -1.79 38.54 9.15
C ASP A 392 -1.44 37.40 8.16
N LEU A 393 -1.01 37.79 6.96
CA LEU A 393 -0.66 36.83 5.90
C LEU A 393 0.65 36.04 6.18
N SER A 394 1.35 36.32 7.27
CA SER A 394 2.43 35.43 7.75
C SER A 394 1.89 34.12 8.28
N HIS A 395 0.59 34.09 8.63
CA HIS A 395 -0.14 32.90 9.05
C HIS A 395 -1.14 32.48 7.97
N THR A 396 -1.19 31.21 7.67
CA THR A 396 -2.13 30.65 6.69
C THR A 396 -3.41 30.12 7.31
N VAL A 397 -3.39 29.86 8.64
CA VAL A 397 -4.55 29.41 9.40
C VAL A 397 -4.79 30.31 10.60
N HIS A 398 -5.99 30.81 10.71
CA HIS A 398 -6.46 31.59 11.85
C HIS A 398 -7.52 30.77 12.61
N ILE A 399 -7.19 30.39 13.84
CA ILE A 399 -8.10 29.68 14.76
C ILE A 399 -8.77 30.72 15.63
N VAL A 400 -10.08 30.88 15.51
CA VAL A 400 -10.82 31.93 16.18
C VAL A 400 -11.70 31.38 17.28
N ASN A 401 -11.55 31.89 18.48
CA ASN A 401 -12.39 31.63 19.64
C ASN A 401 -13.22 32.89 19.96
N ALA A 402 -14.49 32.88 19.57
CA ALA A 402 -15.40 34.00 19.76
C ALA A 402 -16.24 33.91 21.06
N VAL A 403 -15.79 33.12 22.05
CA VAL A 403 -16.55 32.92 23.31
C VAL A 403 -16.80 34.23 24.05
N ASN A 404 -15.87 35.17 23.99
CA ASN A 404 -15.94 36.46 24.71
C ASN A 404 -16.65 37.58 23.92
N GLY A 405 -17.07 37.34 22.67
CA GLY A 405 -17.76 38.31 21.83
C GLY A 405 -17.51 38.05 20.33
N ALA A 406 -18.23 38.77 19.48
CA ALA A 406 -18.07 38.66 18.05
C ALA A 406 -16.69 39.12 17.58
N VAL A 407 -16.12 38.43 16.58
CA VAL A 407 -14.81 38.73 15.98
C VAL A 407 -15.01 39.05 14.50
N GLU A 408 -14.45 40.15 14.03
CA GLU A 408 -14.33 40.48 12.60
C GLU A 408 -12.91 40.16 12.14
N MET A 409 -12.76 39.18 11.26
CA MET A 409 -11.49 38.84 10.59
C MET A 409 -11.43 39.60 9.27
N ARG A 410 -10.57 40.61 9.17
CA ARG A 410 -10.47 41.45 7.98
C ARG A 410 -9.27 41.03 7.12
N LEU A 411 -9.58 40.53 5.94
CA LEU A 411 -8.58 40.21 4.91
C LEU A 411 -7.94 41.49 4.37
N PRO A 412 -6.64 41.52 4.09
CA PRO A 412 -6.02 42.65 3.38
C PRO A 412 -6.58 42.74 1.95
N PRO A 413 -6.44 43.89 1.28
CA PRO A 413 -6.86 44.05 -0.11
C PRO A 413 -6.27 42.94 -0.99
N ALA A 414 -7.09 42.28 -1.83
CA ALA A 414 -6.65 41.19 -2.68
C ALA A 414 -5.44 41.53 -3.56
N GLY A 415 -5.32 42.81 -3.99
CA GLY A 415 -4.18 43.30 -4.76
C GLY A 415 -2.82 43.26 -4.05
N THR A 416 -2.82 43.15 -2.72
CA THR A 416 -1.59 43.03 -1.90
C THR A 416 -1.25 41.55 -1.62
N ALA A 417 -2.09 40.60 -2.02
CA ALA A 417 -1.99 39.21 -1.66
C ALA A 417 -2.19 38.24 -2.85
N PRO A 418 -1.63 38.47 -4.04
CA PRO A 418 -1.88 37.61 -5.20
C PRO A 418 -1.36 36.18 -4.96
N GLY A 419 -2.24 35.17 -5.15
CA GLY A 419 -1.93 33.75 -4.96
C GLY A 419 -1.92 33.28 -3.51
N VAL A 420 -2.15 34.19 -2.55
CA VAL A 420 -2.19 33.84 -1.13
C VAL A 420 -3.48 33.11 -0.80
N THR A 421 -3.38 32.07 0.01
CA THR A 421 -4.52 31.33 0.56
C THR A 421 -4.56 31.50 2.08
N VAL A 422 -5.77 31.69 2.63
CA VAL A 422 -6.02 31.84 4.08
C VAL A 422 -7.16 30.92 4.49
N MET A 423 -7.01 30.26 5.65
CA MET A 423 -8.09 29.52 6.31
C MET A 423 -8.46 30.20 7.62
N ILE A 424 -9.73 30.44 7.84
CA ILE A 424 -10.27 30.95 9.12
C ILE A 424 -11.24 29.91 9.67
N LYS A 425 -11.05 29.51 10.93
CA LYS A 425 -11.84 28.48 11.59
C LYS A 425 -12.29 28.93 12.97
N LYS A 426 -13.63 28.87 13.22
CA LYS A 426 -14.21 29.08 14.54
C LYS A 426 -14.19 27.78 15.34
N ILE A 427 -13.73 27.84 16.61
CA ILE A 427 -13.52 26.65 17.45
C ILE A 427 -14.37 26.63 18.74
N ASP A 428 -15.32 27.53 18.90
CA ASP A 428 -16.20 27.61 20.05
C ASP A 428 -17.68 27.46 19.67
N ASN A 429 -18.52 27.13 20.66
CA ASN A 429 -19.98 26.99 20.51
C ASN A 429 -20.76 28.24 20.91
N ALA A 430 -20.10 29.35 21.22
CA ALA A 430 -20.80 30.59 21.55
C ALA A 430 -21.64 31.10 20.37
N PRO A 431 -22.75 31.78 20.63
CA PRO A 431 -23.61 32.34 19.60
C PRO A 431 -22.96 33.54 18.86
N ASN A 432 -21.80 33.97 19.31
CA ASN A 432 -21.08 35.09 18.72
C ASN A 432 -20.53 34.70 17.35
N LEU A 433 -20.70 35.57 16.37
CA LEU A 433 -20.27 35.33 14.98
C LEU A 433 -18.78 35.66 14.81
N VAL A 434 -18.14 34.92 13.91
CA VAL A 434 -16.87 35.31 13.28
C VAL A 434 -17.22 35.78 11.86
N SER A 435 -17.12 37.08 11.60
CA SER A 435 -17.38 37.65 10.29
C SER A 435 -16.07 37.85 9.53
N ILE A 436 -16.05 37.53 8.25
CA ILE A 436 -14.88 37.68 7.37
C ILE A 436 -15.20 38.77 6.36
N THR A 437 -14.36 39.80 6.36
CA THR A 437 -14.50 41.01 5.51
C THR A 437 -13.20 41.26 4.74
N GLU A 438 -13.18 42.25 3.83
CA GLU A 438 -11.97 42.70 3.11
C GLU A 438 -11.77 44.20 3.31
N ALA A 439 -10.52 44.61 3.49
CA ALA A 439 -10.14 46.02 3.66
C ALA A 439 -10.26 46.77 2.33
N GLY A 440 -11.08 47.82 2.32
CA GLY A 440 -11.08 48.88 1.29
C GLY A 440 -11.81 48.56 -0.05
N GLN A 441 -12.27 47.37 -0.30
CA GLN A 441 -12.83 46.97 -1.60
C GLN A 441 -14.29 46.43 -1.57
N GLY A 442 -14.86 46.29 -0.39
CA GLY A 442 -16.22 45.77 -0.30
C GLY A 442 -16.45 44.78 0.85
N PRO A 443 -17.54 44.02 0.78
CA PRO A 443 -18.00 43.26 1.93
C PRO A 443 -17.11 42.05 2.30
N GLY A 444 -16.21 41.54 1.45
CA GLY A 444 -15.36 40.39 1.74
C GLY A 444 -15.22 39.40 0.58
N PRO A 445 -14.83 38.13 0.84
CA PRO A 445 -14.62 37.11 -0.19
C PRO A 445 -15.91 36.88 -1.00
N ASP A 446 -15.78 36.61 -2.30
CA ASP A 446 -16.92 36.52 -3.23
C ASP A 446 -17.87 37.72 -3.14
N ARG A 447 -17.35 38.91 -2.85
CA ARG A 447 -18.07 40.17 -2.68
C ARG A 447 -19.15 40.15 -1.60
N ARG A 448 -18.95 39.35 -0.53
CA ARG A 448 -19.89 39.25 0.60
C ARG A 448 -19.16 39.11 1.93
N THR A 449 -19.80 39.55 2.99
CA THR A 449 -19.37 39.18 4.35
C THR A 449 -19.70 37.71 4.57
N LEU A 450 -18.71 36.89 4.92
CA LEU A 450 -18.92 35.50 5.30
C LEU A 450 -19.00 35.40 6.81
N GLU A 451 -19.98 34.70 7.34
CA GLU A 451 -20.19 34.52 8.78
C GLU A 451 -20.01 33.05 9.20
N LEU A 452 -19.14 32.81 10.17
CA LEU A 452 -18.94 31.51 10.81
C LEU A 452 -19.61 31.56 12.18
N GLY A 453 -20.73 30.83 12.36
CA GLY A 453 -21.56 30.89 13.58
C GLY A 453 -21.51 29.62 14.43
N GLY A 454 -21.13 28.48 13.86
CA GLY A 454 -21.11 27.18 14.52
C GLY A 454 -19.72 26.73 14.96
N TYR A 455 -19.70 25.75 15.85
CA TYR A 455 -18.47 25.04 16.23
C TYR A 455 -17.86 24.32 15.02
N ASN A 456 -16.57 24.52 14.80
CA ASN A 456 -15.84 24.02 13.66
C ASN A 456 -16.25 24.60 12.30
N ASP A 457 -17.00 25.69 12.25
CA ASP A 457 -17.19 26.41 10.99
C ASP A 457 -15.85 26.95 10.49
N TYR A 458 -15.61 26.81 9.19
CA TYR A 458 -14.39 27.28 8.54
C TYR A 458 -14.64 27.81 7.13
N ALA A 459 -13.71 28.61 6.66
CA ALA A 459 -13.59 29.02 5.26
C ALA A 459 -12.13 29.00 4.83
N VAL A 460 -11.88 28.53 3.62
CA VAL A 460 -10.60 28.63 2.91
C VAL A 460 -10.79 29.57 1.74
N MET A 461 -9.97 30.61 1.67
CA MET A 461 -10.07 31.66 0.67
C MET A 461 -8.74 31.83 -0.05
N ILE A 462 -8.78 32.18 -1.33
CA ILE A 462 -7.62 32.48 -2.16
C ILE A 462 -7.78 33.84 -2.85
N SER A 463 -6.72 34.61 -2.93
CA SER A 463 -6.67 35.84 -3.70
C SER A 463 -6.10 35.60 -5.09
N ASN A 464 -6.77 36.09 -6.13
CA ASN A 464 -6.22 36.14 -7.50
C ASN A 464 -5.45 37.45 -7.81
N GLY A 465 -5.28 38.31 -6.79
CA GLY A 465 -4.69 39.66 -6.95
C GLY A 465 -5.69 40.75 -7.32
N ALA A 466 -6.95 40.41 -7.60
CA ALA A 466 -8.04 41.34 -7.82
C ALA A 466 -9.16 41.20 -6.78
N GLU A 467 -9.44 39.99 -6.40
CA GLU A 467 -10.54 39.63 -5.47
C GLU A 467 -10.16 38.40 -4.64
N TRP A 468 -10.76 38.25 -3.46
CA TRP A 468 -10.73 37.04 -2.65
C TRP A 468 -11.88 36.10 -3.02
N PHE A 469 -11.58 34.83 -3.20
CA PHE A 469 -12.53 33.77 -3.53
C PHE A 469 -12.60 32.71 -2.44
N ILE A 470 -13.80 32.21 -2.13
CA ILE A 470 -13.99 31.07 -1.26
C ILE A 470 -13.73 29.79 -2.07
N VAL A 471 -12.70 29.03 -1.68
CA VAL A 471 -12.32 27.77 -2.33
C VAL A 471 -13.01 26.58 -1.64
N SER A 472 -13.17 26.65 -0.31
CA SER A 472 -13.83 25.63 0.50
C SER A 472 -14.42 26.26 1.77
N SER A 473 -15.58 25.77 2.16
CA SER A 473 -16.22 26.14 3.42
C SER A 473 -17.21 25.05 3.82
N ASN A 474 -17.28 24.68 5.10
CA ASN A 474 -18.38 23.84 5.58
C ASN A 474 -19.68 24.64 5.78
N ARG A 475 -19.60 25.95 5.63
CA ARG A 475 -20.73 26.87 5.46
C ARG A 475 -21.01 27.17 3.99
N MET A 476 -20.99 26.16 3.16
CA MET A 476 -21.60 26.25 1.82
C MET A 476 -23.15 26.26 1.86
N ALA A 477 -23.74 26.07 3.02
CA ALA A 477 -25.11 26.49 3.26
C ALA A 477 -25.03 27.97 3.59
N GLY A 478 -25.13 28.80 2.59
CA GLY A 478 -25.28 30.21 2.72
C GLY A 478 -26.46 30.58 3.62
N ASN A 479 -26.57 31.83 3.96
CA ASN A 479 -27.65 32.38 4.73
C ASN A 479 -28.96 31.69 4.37
N THR A 480 -29.54 30.94 5.30
CA THR A 480 -30.83 30.32 5.12
C THR A 480 -31.89 31.32 5.61
N ARG A 481 -32.81 31.71 4.74
CA ARG A 481 -33.91 32.58 5.09
C ARG A 481 -35.22 31.81 5.04
N PHE A 482 -35.97 31.86 6.13
CA PHE A 482 -37.36 31.41 6.15
C PHE A 482 -38.29 32.57 5.82
N PHE A 483 -39.30 32.33 4.98
CA PHE A 483 -40.37 33.26 4.68
C PHE A 483 -41.68 32.51 4.61
N ASP A 484 -42.70 33.02 5.29
CA ASP A 484 -44.07 32.55 5.22
C ASP A 484 -44.93 33.70 4.69
N GLY A 485 -45.60 33.49 3.58
CA GLY A 485 -46.40 34.54 2.96
C GLY A 485 -47.04 34.17 1.65
N THR A 486 -47.66 35.16 1.00
CA THR A 486 -48.36 35.02 -0.28
C THR A 486 -47.94 36.13 -1.23
N GLY A 487 -48.21 35.94 -2.55
CA GLY A 487 -47.90 36.95 -3.56
C GLY A 487 -46.46 36.85 -4.09
N ILE A 488 -45.77 37.95 -4.26
CA ILE A 488 -44.41 38.00 -4.82
C ILE A 488 -43.41 38.21 -3.71
N PHE A 489 -42.36 37.38 -3.69
CA PHE A 489 -41.23 37.46 -2.82
C PHE A 489 -39.93 37.55 -3.63
N ASP A 490 -39.25 38.68 -3.55
CA ASP A 490 -37.98 38.88 -4.27
C ASP A 490 -36.83 38.18 -3.54
N ILE A 491 -36.12 37.34 -4.28
CA ILE A 491 -34.95 36.62 -3.80
C ILE A 491 -33.76 37.57 -3.74
N ASP A 492 -33.14 37.65 -2.58
CA ASP A 492 -31.94 38.43 -2.35
C ASP A 492 -30.69 37.54 -2.54
N MET A 493 -29.75 37.96 -3.39
CA MET A 493 -28.54 37.24 -3.70
C MET A 493 -27.52 37.17 -2.53
N THR A 494 -27.83 37.73 -1.38
CA THR A 494 -27.08 37.53 -0.15
C THR A 494 -27.45 36.24 0.60
N VAL A 495 -28.51 35.56 0.15
CA VAL A 495 -29.05 34.31 0.76
C VAL A 495 -28.97 33.19 -0.25
N ASP A 496 -28.44 32.05 0.17
CA ASP A 496 -28.22 30.89 -0.72
C ASP A 496 -29.33 29.83 -0.59
N VAL A 497 -30.06 29.78 0.53
CA VAL A 497 -31.16 28.84 0.73
C VAL A 497 -32.40 29.57 1.25
N TYR A 498 -33.47 29.46 0.51
CA TYR A 498 -34.78 29.95 0.92
C TYR A 498 -35.70 28.80 1.31
N LEU A 499 -36.12 28.79 2.56
CA LEU A 499 -37.17 27.92 3.08
C LEU A 499 -38.50 28.70 3.03
N LEU A 500 -39.32 28.39 2.08
CA LEU A 500 -40.54 29.15 1.82
C LEU A 500 -41.79 28.37 2.23
N SER A 501 -42.74 29.05 2.87
CA SER A 501 -44.06 28.56 3.20
C SER A 501 -45.12 29.38 2.42
N ALA A 502 -45.97 28.68 1.70
CA ALA A 502 -47.12 29.24 0.99
C ALA A 502 -48.43 28.85 1.66
N PHE A 503 -48.42 28.62 2.99
CA PHE A 503 -49.60 28.13 3.72
C PHE A 503 -50.83 29.04 3.55
N GLY A 504 -50.63 30.35 3.52
CA GLY A 504 -51.70 31.35 3.36
C GLY A 504 -52.21 31.56 1.92
N GLY A 505 -51.57 31.02 0.88
CA GLY A 505 -51.89 31.21 -0.52
C GLY A 505 -50.68 31.05 -1.45
N ALA A 506 -50.90 31.12 -2.76
CA ALA A 506 -49.80 30.97 -3.73
C ALA A 506 -48.69 32.03 -3.55
N LEU A 507 -47.42 31.61 -3.69
CA LEU A 507 -46.23 32.43 -3.53
C LEU A 507 -45.39 32.38 -4.80
N THR A 508 -44.91 33.51 -5.29
CA THR A 508 -43.91 33.57 -6.37
C THR A 508 -42.57 34.01 -5.79
N ALA A 509 -41.61 33.13 -5.80
CA ALA A 509 -40.22 33.42 -5.47
C ALA A 509 -39.51 33.93 -6.73
N ARG A 510 -39.17 35.21 -6.74
CA ARG A 510 -38.67 35.88 -7.93
C ARG A 510 -37.15 36.14 -7.82
N LEU A 511 -36.40 35.47 -8.68
CA LEU A 511 -34.96 35.67 -8.86
C LEU A 511 -34.70 37.05 -9.49
N PRO A 512 -33.60 37.72 -9.18
CA PRO A 512 -33.18 38.91 -9.92
C PRO A 512 -32.84 38.54 -11.37
N PRO A 513 -32.74 39.53 -12.30
CA PRO A 513 -32.21 39.26 -13.64
C PRO A 513 -30.88 38.57 -13.59
N ALA A 514 -30.65 37.57 -14.45
CA ALA A 514 -29.43 36.77 -14.43
C ALA A 514 -28.16 37.60 -14.70
N ASP A 515 -28.27 38.72 -15.40
CA ASP A 515 -27.22 39.69 -15.70
C ASP A 515 -27.03 40.75 -14.59
N ALA A 516 -27.81 40.67 -13.51
CA ALA A 516 -27.62 41.58 -12.37
C ALA A 516 -26.21 41.43 -11.80
N ALA A 517 -25.60 42.55 -11.39
CA ALA A 517 -24.19 42.62 -10.95
C ALA A 517 -23.80 41.65 -9.82
N ASN A 518 -24.77 41.14 -9.08
CA ASN A 518 -24.59 40.20 -7.98
C ASN A 518 -25.18 38.81 -8.25
N ALA A 519 -25.61 38.52 -9.47
CA ALA A 519 -26.25 37.24 -9.82
C ALA A 519 -25.31 36.30 -10.57
N ALA A 520 -24.40 36.77 -11.39
CA ALA A 520 -23.50 35.94 -12.19
C ALA A 520 -22.66 34.98 -11.29
N GLY A 521 -22.66 33.68 -11.60
CA GLY A 521 -21.99 32.64 -10.84
C GLY A 521 -22.66 32.25 -9.52
N ARG A 522 -23.79 32.89 -9.15
CA ARG A 522 -24.49 32.60 -7.89
C ARG A 522 -25.41 31.41 -8.03
N GLN A 523 -25.44 30.62 -6.96
CA GLN A 523 -26.34 29.50 -6.80
C GLN A 523 -27.36 29.79 -5.69
N VAL A 524 -28.62 29.49 -5.93
CA VAL A 524 -29.71 29.65 -4.96
C VAL A 524 -30.54 28.39 -4.90
N THR A 525 -30.87 27.95 -3.67
CA THR A 525 -31.83 26.86 -3.44
C THR A 525 -33.11 27.41 -2.88
N VAL A 526 -34.22 27.07 -3.49
CA VAL A 526 -35.58 27.39 -3.01
C VAL A 526 -36.28 26.10 -2.65
N LYS A 527 -36.80 26.01 -1.41
CA LYS A 527 -37.49 24.83 -0.89
C LYS A 527 -38.84 25.20 -0.30
N LYS A 528 -39.88 24.45 -0.71
CA LYS A 528 -41.22 24.54 -0.08
C LYS A 528 -41.23 23.76 1.23
N THR A 529 -41.66 24.39 2.33
CA THR A 529 -41.65 23.81 3.68
C THR A 529 -43.03 23.42 4.19
N ASP A 530 -44.09 23.97 3.64
CA ASP A 530 -45.46 23.71 4.08
C ASP A 530 -46.14 22.58 3.29
N SER A 531 -47.17 21.98 3.91
CA SER A 531 -47.96 20.88 3.34
C SER A 531 -49.23 21.36 2.61
N SER A 532 -49.41 22.67 2.43
CA SER A 532 -50.59 23.20 1.71
C SER A 532 -50.57 22.85 0.21
N ALA A 533 -51.74 22.83 -0.42
CA ALA A 533 -51.84 22.66 -1.87
C ALA A 533 -51.42 23.92 -2.67
N ASN A 534 -51.07 25.01 -1.98
CA ASN A 534 -50.64 26.24 -2.63
C ASN A 534 -49.25 26.08 -3.26
N VAL A 535 -49.08 26.53 -4.48
CA VAL A 535 -47.85 26.40 -5.25
C VAL A 535 -46.88 27.53 -4.90
N ILE A 536 -45.59 27.19 -4.76
CA ILE A 536 -44.52 28.16 -4.84
C ILE A 536 -43.94 28.13 -6.25
N THR A 537 -44.01 29.26 -6.95
CA THR A 537 -43.46 29.37 -8.31
C THR A 537 -42.14 30.11 -8.27
N VAL A 538 -41.05 29.48 -8.77
CA VAL A 538 -39.76 30.15 -8.94
C VAL A 538 -39.72 30.75 -10.35
N SER A 539 -39.52 32.05 -10.42
CA SER A 539 -39.51 32.84 -11.67
C SER A 539 -38.35 33.83 -11.66
N GLU A 540 -38.13 34.56 -12.75
CA GLU A 540 -37.13 35.62 -12.88
C GLU A 540 -37.80 36.98 -13.07
N GLN A 541 -37.19 38.03 -12.52
CA GLN A 541 -37.65 39.39 -12.70
C GLN A 541 -37.42 39.87 -14.14
N GLY A 542 -38.49 40.12 -14.89
CA GLY A 542 -38.42 40.55 -16.29
C GLY A 542 -38.13 39.44 -17.31
N GLY A 543 -37.94 38.21 -16.85
CA GLY A 543 -37.67 37.02 -17.65
C GLY A 543 -38.68 35.90 -17.43
N SER A 544 -38.45 34.75 -18.08
CA SER A 544 -39.33 33.58 -17.99
C SER A 544 -39.05 32.71 -16.78
N GLY A 545 -37.84 32.76 -16.21
CA GLY A 545 -37.37 31.94 -15.10
C GLY A 545 -36.26 30.94 -15.48
N PRO A 546 -35.83 30.08 -14.55
CA PRO A 546 -34.76 29.08 -14.79
C PRO A 546 -35.12 28.15 -15.96
N ASP A 547 -34.12 27.87 -16.83
CA ASP A 547 -34.29 27.12 -18.08
C ASP A 547 -35.40 27.66 -18.97
N GLN A 548 -35.60 28.99 -18.96
CA GLN A 548 -36.62 29.76 -19.73
C GLN A 548 -38.08 29.51 -19.33
N TYR A 549 -38.32 28.85 -18.19
CA TYR A 549 -39.69 28.60 -17.69
C TYR A 549 -39.80 28.84 -16.20
N SER A 550 -40.95 29.32 -15.75
CA SER A 550 -41.27 29.37 -14.33
C SER A 550 -41.38 27.95 -13.74
N GLN A 551 -40.78 27.71 -12.58
CA GLN A 551 -40.68 26.39 -11.97
C GLN A 551 -41.62 26.26 -10.78
N PRO A 552 -42.66 25.39 -10.83
CA PRO A 552 -43.53 25.16 -9.69
C PRO A 552 -42.93 24.18 -8.67
N LEU A 553 -43.10 24.47 -7.37
CA LEU A 553 -42.92 23.55 -6.24
C LEU A 553 -44.31 23.29 -5.65
N ASN A 554 -44.83 22.09 -5.87
CA ASN A 554 -46.25 21.76 -5.59
C ASN A 554 -46.38 21.09 -4.21
N SER A 555 -45.43 20.23 -3.84
CA SER A 555 -45.52 19.41 -2.65
C SER A 555 -44.56 19.88 -1.56
N GLN A 556 -44.88 19.55 -0.32
CA GLN A 556 -44.01 19.80 0.82
C GLN A 556 -42.61 19.14 0.59
N TYR A 557 -41.56 19.87 0.91
CA TYR A 557 -40.16 19.50 0.74
C TYR A 557 -39.60 19.49 -0.68
N GLU A 558 -40.41 19.73 -1.71
CA GLU A 558 -39.86 20.00 -3.06
C GLU A 558 -38.87 21.17 -3.00
N ALA A 559 -37.78 21.01 -3.74
CA ALA A 559 -36.73 22.01 -3.81
C ALA A 559 -36.14 22.10 -5.22
N ILE A 560 -35.68 23.30 -5.58
CA ILE A 560 -34.93 23.56 -6.79
C ILE A 560 -33.69 24.37 -6.47
N THR A 561 -32.58 23.98 -7.06
CA THR A 561 -31.32 24.75 -7.01
C THR A 561 -31.01 25.27 -8.39
N VAL A 562 -30.78 26.57 -8.48
CA VAL A 562 -30.53 27.28 -9.74
C VAL A 562 -29.18 28.02 -9.67
N VAL A 563 -28.53 28.18 -10.82
CA VAL A 563 -27.27 28.94 -10.97
C VAL A 563 -27.41 29.92 -12.14
N SER A 564 -26.81 31.10 -11.98
CA SER A 564 -26.73 32.09 -13.08
C SER A 564 -25.37 32.00 -13.76
N ASP A 565 -25.33 32.02 -15.09
CA ASP A 565 -24.12 32.19 -15.89
C ASP A 565 -23.81 33.66 -16.23
N GLY A 566 -24.63 34.57 -15.71
CA GLY A 566 -24.57 36.00 -16.02
C GLY A 566 -25.46 36.43 -17.16
N ASN A 567 -26.14 35.50 -17.84
CA ASN A 567 -27.14 35.79 -18.90
C ASN A 567 -28.46 35.06 -18.65
N ASN A 568 -28.39 33.87 -18.09
CA ASN A 568 -29.58 33.02 -17.85
C ASN A 568 -29.45 32.31 -16.50
N TRP A 569 -30.60 31.94 -15.93
CA TRP A 569 -30.69 31.02 -14.80
C TRP A 569 -30.88 29.60 -15.29
N PHE A 570 -30.09 28.66 -14.75
CA PHE A 570 -30.14 27.23 -15.07
C PHE A 570 -30.45 26.39 -13.83
N ILE A 571 -31.23 25.33 -14.03
CA ILE A 571 -31.48 24.34 -12.98
C ILE A 571 -30.31 23.39 -12.88
N VAL A 572 -29.66 23.34 -11.71
CA VAL A 572 -28.58 22.39 -11.40
C VAL A 572 -29.07 21.18 -10.64
N SER A 573 -30.14 21.33 -9.88
CA SER A 573 -30.72 20.24 -9.10
C SER A 573 -32.20 20.50 -8.83
N ARG A 574 -33.01 19.44 -8.90
CA ARG A 574 -34.42 19.46 -8.47
C ARG A 574 -34.70 18.22 -7.63
N PHE A 575 -35.33 18.44 -6.50
CA PHE A 575 -35.86 17.39 -5.63
C PHE A 575 -37.38 17.44 -5.70
N GLU A 576 -37.99 16.35 -6.16
CA GLU A 576 -39.44 16.15 -6.18
C GLU A 576 -39.82 15.26 -5.01
N ALA A 577 -40.71 15.73 -4.15
CA ALA A 577 -41.25 14.91 -3.08
C ALA A 577 -42.23 13.91 -3.70
N GLY A 578 -41.99 12.60 -3.49
CA GLY A 578 -42.80 11.51 -3.99
C GLY A 578 -44.18 11.41 -3.33
#